data_3139897ba7f5efca9744263acebfd988
#
_entry.id   3139897ba7f5efca9744263acebfd988
#
_cell.length_a   1.000
_cell.length_b   1.000
_cell.length_c   1.000
_cell.angle_alpha   90.00
_cell.angle_beta   90.00
_cell.angle_gamma   90.00
#
_symmetry.space_group_name_H-M   'P 1'
#
loop_
_entity.id
_entity.type
_entity.pdbx_description
1 polymer ?
#
loop_
_entity_poly.entity_id
_entity_poly.type
_entity_poly.pdbx_seq_one_letter_code
_entity_poly.pdbx_strand_id
1 'polypeptide(L)' 'MPQAICGYHLDEKHDWVAELACGHFQHVRHQPPFIQRPWVMTEAGRTSMLGFSLGCIKCFRGEPKDSL' A
#
# COMPACT_ATOMS: atom_id res chain seq x y z
N MET A 1 11.35 7.34 2.12
CA MET A 1 11.05 8.09 0.88
C MET A 1 9.58 7.97 0.56
N PRO A 2 8.84 9.08 0.52
CA PRO A 2 7.41 9.03 0.18
C PRO A 2 7.19 8.60 -1.27
N GLN A 3 6.27 7.66 -1.47
CA GLN A 3 5.93 7.16 -2.80
C GLN A 3 4.41 7.10 -2.92
N ALA A 4 3.90 7.56 -4.05
CA ALA A 4 2.46 7.59 -4.29
C ALA A 4 1.90 6.18 -4.51
N ILE A 5 0.70 5.95 -4.00
CA ILE A 5 -0.04 4.71 -4.28
C ILE A 5 -0.54 4.78 -5.72
N CYS A 6 -0.21 3.80 -6.54
CA CYS A 6 -0.67 3.73 -7.93
C CYS A 6 -1.63 2.56 -8.20
N GLY A 7 -1.81 1.67 -7.25
CA GLY A 7 -2.72 0.56 -7.41
C GLY A 7 -2.79 -0.30 -6.15
N TYR A 8 -3.56 -1.36 -6.22
CA TYR A 8 -3.74 -2.30 -5.10
C TYR A 8 -3.90 -3.73 -5.64
N HIS A 9 -3.56 -4.70 -4.81
CA HIS A 9 -3.90 -6.09 -5.05
C HIS A 9 -4.07 -6.82 -3.72
N LEU A 10 -4.71 -7.98 -3.76
CA LEU A 10 -4.82 -8.86 -2.61
C LEU A 10 -3.64 -9.83 -2.60
N ASP A 11 -3.09 -10.08 -1.41
CA ASP A 11 -2.08 -11.11 -1.25
C ASP A 11 -2.74 -12.49 -1.10
N GLU A 12 -1.95 -13.53 -0.88
CA GLU A 12 -2.44 -14.91 -0.74
C GLU A 12 -3.33 -15.09 0.50
N LYS A 13 -3.25 -14.19 1.46
CA LYS A 13 -4.07 -14.19 2.68
C LYS A 13 -5.29 -13.27 2.57
N HIS A 14 -5.54 -12.71 1.38
CA HIS A 14 -6.60 -11.75 1.12
C HIS A 14 -6.45 -10.43 1.90
N ASP A 15 -5.22 -10.06 2.22
CA ASP A 15 -4.91 -8.74 2.77
C ASP A 15 -4.59 -7.77 1.64
N TRP A 16 -5.01 -6.52 1.79
CA TRP A 16 -4.75 -5.50 0.77
C TRP A 16 -3.29 -5.06 0.79
N VAL A 17 -2.73 -4.94 -0.40
CA VAL A 17 -1.35 -4.48 -0.62
C VAL A 17 -1.40 -3.28 -1.56
N ALA A 18 -0.80 -2.16 -1.15
CA ALA A 18 -0.66 -1.00 -2.00
C ALA A 18 0.56 -1.16 -2.91
N GLU A 19 0.37 -0.85 -4.18
CA GLU A 19 1.43 -0.82 -5.17
C GLU A 19 1.90 0.63 -5.28
N LEU A 20 3.17 0.86 -5.01
CA LEU A 20 3.73 2.20 -4.96
C LEU A 20 4.40 2.57 -6.29
N ALA A 21 4.47 3.87 -6.57
CA ALA A 21 5.04 4.38 -7.82
C ALA A 21 6.50 3.95 -8.04
N CYS A 22 7.22 3.68 -6.95
CA CYS A 22 8.60 3.18 -7.01
C CYS A 22 8.71 1.71 -7.42
N GLY A 23 7.58 1.01 -7.55
CA GLY A 23 7.55 -0.41 -7.85
C GLY A 23 7.62 -1.32 -6.63
N HIS A 24 7.65 -0.78 -5.43
CA HIS A 24 7.58 -1.56 -4.21
C HIS A 24 6.14 -1.72 -3.74
N PHE A 25 5.87 -2.80 -2.99
CA PHE A 25 4.56 -3.10 -2.43
C PHE A 25 4.57 -2.90 -0.92
N GLN A 26 3.46 -2.43 -0.37
CA GLN A 26 3.32 -2.23 1.07
C GLN A 26 1.94 -2.70 1.52
N HIS A 27 1.89 -3.52 2.56
CA HIS A 27 0.63 -3.93 3.15
C HIS A 27 -0.09 -2.74 3.80
N VAL A 28 -1.38 -2.61 3.52
CA VAL A 28 -2.22 -1.51 4.03
C VAL A 28 -3.41 -2.10 4.78
N ARG A 29 -3.13 -2.74 5.91
CA ARG A 29 -4.15 -3.42 6.70
C ARG A 29 -4.93 -2.45 7.58
N HIS A 30 -6.19 -2.78 7.82
CA HIS A 30 -7.01 -2.11 8.83
C HIS A 30 -7.18 -3.09 10.00
N GLN A 31 -6.51 -2.85 11.10
CA GLN A 31 -6.52 -3.71 12.29
C GLN A 31 -6.69 -2.87 13.55
N PRO A 32 -7.91 -2.34 13.80
CA PRO A 32 -8.12 -1.52 14.99
C PRO A 32 -7.91 -2.34 16.27
N PRO A 33 -7.51 -1.71 17.37
CA PRO A 33 -7.30 -0.27 17.51
C PRO A 33 -5.91 0.22 17.09
N PHE A 34 -5.00 -0.67 16.73
CA PHE A 34 -3.59 -0.31 16.50
C PHE A 34 -3.32 0.27 15.12
N ILE A 35 -4.00 -0.25 14.09
CA ILE A 35 -3.84 0.21 12.71
C ILE A 35 -5.20 0.71 12.22
N GLN A 36 -5.28 2.01 11.93
CA GLN A 36 -6.51 2.66 11.52
C GLN A 36 -6.43 3.04 10.03
N ARG A 37 -6.90 2.15 9.16
CA ARG A 37 -6.98 2.38 7.72
C ARG A 37 -8.33 1.94 7.17
N PRO A 38 -9.44 2.52 7.67
CA PRO A 38 -10.78 2.08 7.26
C PRO A 38 -11.04 2.25 5.77
N TRP A 39 -10.34 3.18 5.11
CA TRP A 39 -10.48 3.41 3.67
C TRP A 39 -10.11 2.18 2.83
N VAL A 40 -9.27 1.29 3.35
CA VAL A 40 -8.86 0.11 2.59
C VAL A 40 -9.98 -0.92 2.48
N MET A 41 -10.98 -0.85 3.34
CA MET A 41 -12.07 -1.82 3.40
C MET A 41 -13.12 -1.62 2.31
N THR A 42 -13.09 -0.50 1.59
CA THR A 42 -14.05 -0.22 0.51
C THR A 42 -13.33 0.14 -0.77
N GLU A 43 -13.96 -0.17 -1.92
CA GLU A 43 -13.41 0.22 -3.22
C GLU A 43 -13.32 1.75 -3.35
N ALA A 44 -14.37 2.46 -2.93
CA ALA A 44 -14.37 3.92 -2.98
C ALA A 44 -13.24 4.52 -2.14
N GLY A 45 -13.00 3.95 -0.95
CA GLY A 45 -11.90 4.38 -0.09
C GLY A 45 -10.54 4.13 -0.73
N ARG A 46 -10.33 2.95 -1.30
CA ARG A 46 -9.08 2.62 -2.00
C ARG A 46 -8.84 3.56 -3.17
N THR A 47 -9.87 3.82 -3.98
CA THR A 47 -9.76 4.72 -5.12
C THR A 47 -9.43 6.15 -4.69
N SER A 48 -10.05 6.62 -3.61
CA SER A 48 -9.82 7.97 -3.09
C SER A 48 -8.38 8.19 -2.61
N MET A 49 -7.69 7.11 -2.22
CA MET A 49 -6.32 7.18 -1.72
C MET A 49 -5.25 6.97 -2.81
N LEU A 50 -5.66 6.76 -4.06
CA LEU A 50 -4.71 6.73 -5.16
C LEU A 50 -3.99 8.08 -5.26
N GLY A 51 -2.67 8.05 -5.38
CA GLY A 51 -1.84 9.25 -5.38
C GLY A 51 -1.39 9.69 -4.00
N PHE A 52 -1.97 9.14 -2.93
CA PHE A 52 -1.52 9.43 -1.56
C PHE A 52 -0.12 8.84 -1.34
N SER A 53 0.76 9.62 -0.72
CA SER A 53 2.14 9.18 -0.51
C SER A 53 2.30 8.39 0.78
N LEU A 54 2.95 7.24 0.68
CA LEU A 54 3.34 6.43 1.83
C LEU A 54 4.86 6.38 1.92
N GLY A 55 5.39 6.31 3.13
CA GLY A 55 6.82 6.12 3.33
C GLY A 55 7.24 4.73 2.85
N CYS A 56 8.17 4.66 1.90
CA CYS A 56 8.67 3.40 1.36
C CYS A 56 10.05 3.10 1.95
N ILE A 57 10.08 2.21 2.93
CA ILE A 57 11.33 1.81 3.59
C ILE A 57 12.22 1.01 2.64
N LYS A 58 11.63 0.30 1.68
CA LYS A 58 12.39 -0.46 0.69
C LYS A 58 13.18 0.44 -0.25
N CYS A 59 12.64 1.63 -0.61
CA CYS A 59 13.39 2.62 -1.36
C CYS A 59 14.61 3.10 -0.58
N PHE A 60 14.42 3.33 0.71
CA PHE A 60 15.51 3.74 1.59
C PHE A 60 16.63 2.71 1.64
N ARG A 61 16.25 1.41 1.64
CA ARG A 61 17.22 0.30 1.66
C ARG A 61 17.84 -0.01 0.30
N GLY A 62 17.30 0.56 -0.77
CA GLY A 62 17.74 0.26 -2.13
C GLY A 62 17.34 -1.13 -2.61
N GLU A 63 16.25 -1.68 -2.09
CA GLU A 63 15.76 -3.01 -2.48
C GLU A 63 15.23 -2.99 -3.91
N PRO A 64 15.32 -4.14 -4.64
CA PRO A 64 14.76 -4.23 -5.98
C PRO A 64 13.22 -4.12 -5.94
N LYS A 65 12.64 -3.80 -7.09
CA LYS A 65 11.20 -3.69 -7.23
C LYS A 65 10.52 -5.02 -6.94
N ASP A 66 9.37 -4.97 -6.29
CA ASP A 66 8.52 -6.13 -6.08
C ASP A 66 7.77 -6.48 -7.37
N SER A 67 7.37 -7.74 -7.50
CA SER A 67 6.56 -8.18 -8.62
C SER A 67 5.52 -9.19 -8.16
N LEU A 68 4.42 -9.26 -8.90
CA LEU A 68 3.35 -10.22 -8.64
C LEU A 68 3.70 -11.61 -9.19
#